data_4bdff34a56fb621144dae67f559f81f1
#
_entry.id   4bdff34a56fb621144dae67f559f81f1
#
_cell.length_a   1.000
_cell.length_b   1.000
_cell.length_c   1.000
_cell.angle_alpha   90.00
_cell.angle_beta   90.00
_cell.angle_gamma   90.00
#
_symmetry.space_group_name_H-M   'P 1'
#
loop_
_entity.id
_entity.type
_entity.pdbx_description
1 polymer ?
#
loop_
_entity_poly.entity_id
_entity_poly.type
_entity_poly.pdbx_seq_one_letter_code
_entity_poly.pdbx_strand_id
1 'polypeptide(L)'
;MERPPIIMTNTLLFALSGLTALIAVPWYGMTHGYDLWQWGSFLLLFCYCGISITAGYHRLWSHKAYKAHPILQWIFAIGGALALQNSALHWSSDHRRHHRHVDDNQQDPYSAGRGFWYSHIGWMLREYQGDTYHDYSNVRDLQNNPIVVFQHKHYLALTLATNIGIPLLLGLVHGDLLGMLLLAGVLRMVMTHHTTFFINSLAHIWGSQPFTDRNSARDNGILAFFTFGEGYHNFHHLFENDYRNGIHWWQFDPTKWLIRSASWCGLTRDLRACPEERIEQARLEMQLKQAQAKLRKQDDRELWQALLQEEYDKLNLQLQHYYASRKRLLEQRKRKALARYDQLKLQLEYRNLHDAFIAAKRNWSRLLAGIA
;
A
#
# COMPACT_ATOMS: atom_id res chain seq x y z
N MET A 1 -23.75 -23.42 -8.46
CA MET A 1 -23.00 -22.77 -9.54
C MET A 1 -21.79 -23.62 -9.87
N GLU A 2 -21.59 -23.96 -11.14
CA GLU A 2 -20.40 -24.68 -11.59
C GLU A 2 -19.13 -23.82 -11.30
N ARG A 3 -18.05 -24.50 -10.93
CA ARG A 3 -16.78 -23.81 -10.68
C ARG A 3 -16.16 -23.38 -12.02
N PRO A 4 -15.68 -22.12 -12.17
CA PRO A 4 -15.02 -21.68 -13.41
C PRO A 4 -13.85 -22.58 -13.81
N PRO A 5 -13.49 -22.64 -15.11
CA PRO A 5 -12.35 -23.41 -15.60
C PRO A 5 -11.05 -23.09 -14.87
N ILE A 6 -10.16 -24.06 -14.80
CA ILE A 6 -8.82 -23.88 -14.21
C ILE A 6 -7.91 -23.17 -15.24
N ILE A 7 -7.19 -22.14 -14.79
CA ILE A 7 -6.11 -21.51 -15.57
C ILE A 7 -4.85 -22.35 -15.36
N MET A 8 -4.63 -23.31 -16.27
CA MET A 8 -3.54 -24.29 -16.14
C MET A 8 -2.15 -23.65 -16.05
N THR A 9 -1.91 -22.59 -16.84
CA THR A 9 -0.62 -21.88 -16.83
C THR A 9 -0.30 -21.31 -15.44
N ASN A 10 -1.26 -20.64 -14.80
CA ASN A 10 -1.06 -20.07 -13.47
C ASN A 10 -0.91 -21.18 -12.42
N THR A 11 -1.76 -22.20 -12.51
CA THR A 11 -1.72 -23.34 -11.57
C THR A 11 -0.36 -24.05 -11.62
N LEU A 12 0.15 -24.33 -12.80
CA LEU A 12 1.47 -24.96 -12.96
C LEU A 12 2.60 -24.03 -12.51
N LEU A 13 2.54 -22.73 -12.85
CA LEU A 13 3.54 -21.75 -12.42
C LEU A 13 3.65 -21.74 -10.89
N PHE A 14 2.54 -21.55 -10.18
CA PHE A 14 2.55 -21.46 -8.72
C PHE A 14 2.91 -22.79 -8.05
N ALA A 15 2.39 -23.91 -8.56
CA ALA A 15 2.68 -25.23 -8.00
C ALA A 15 4.17 -25.60 -8.19
N LEU A 16 4.70 -25.48 -9.41
CA LEU A 16 6.10 -25.89 -9.70
C LEU A 16 7.09 -24.93 -9.00
N SER A 17 6.87 -23.62 -9.07
CA SER A 17 7.77 -22.68 -8.39
C SER A 17 7.72 -22.82 -6.87
N GLY A 18 6.53 -23.02 -6.30
CA GLY A 18 6.33 -23.26 -4.87
C GLY A 18 7.03 -24.56 -4.41
N LEU A 19 6.85 -25.67 -5.12
CA LEU A 19 7.53 -26.94 -4.83
C LEU A 19 9.06 -26.80 -4.98
N THR A 20 9.54 -26.11 -5.99
CA THR A 20 10.97 -25.84 -6.19
C THR A 20 11.52 -25.02 -5.02
N ALA A 21 10.81 -23.96 -4.58
CA ALA A 21 11.22 -23.14 -3.45
C ALA A 21 11.22 -23.91 -2.12
N LEU A 22 10.28 -24.85 -1.92
CA LEU A 22 10.18 -25.63 -0.69
C LEU A 22 11.13 -26.81 -0.63
N ILE A 23 11.52 -27.39 -1.77
CA ILE A 23 12.31 -28.62 -1.83
C ILE A 23 13.71 -28.35 -2.37
N ALA A 24 13.82 -27.82 -3.58
CA ALA A 24 15.12 -27.70 -4.25
C ALA A 24 16.00 -26.61 -3.64
N VAL A 25 15.41 -25.48 -3.23
CA VAL A 25 16.19 -24.39 -2.59
C VAL A 25 16.83 -24.83 -1.28
N PRO A 26 16.09 -25.39 -0.27
CA PRO A 26 16.72 -25.84 0.96
C PRO A 26 17.65 -27.07 0.74
N TRP A 27 17.30 -27.98 -0.15
CA TRP A 27 18.17 -29.10 -0.50
C TRP A 27 19.52 -28.62 -1.04
N TYR A 28 19.51 -27.66 -1.99
CA TYR A 28 20.74 -27.09 -2.53
C TYR A 28 21.54 -26.35 -1.45
N GLY A 29 20.86 -25.57 -0.60
CA GLY A 29 21.50 -24.89 0.53
C GLY A 29 22.20 -25.84 1.52
N MET A 30 21.61 -27.01 1.76
CA MET A 30 22.21 -28.04 2.65
C MET A 30 23.39 -28.79 2.02
N THR A 31 23.36 -28.96 0.71
CA THR A 31 24.39 -29.81 0.01
C THR A 31 25.54 -28.97 -0.55
N HIS A 32 25.31 -27.73 -0.99
CA HIS A 32 26.31 -26.87 -1.64
C HIS A 32 26.52 -25.55 -0.88
N GLY A 33 25.52 -25.12 -0.08
CA GLY A 33 25.51 -23.81 0.55
C GLY A 33 25.09 -22.70 -0.38
N TYR A 34 24.78 -21.51 0.21
CA TYR A 34 24.63 -20.25 -0.48
C TYR A 34 25.54 -19.22 0.18
N ASP A 35 26.27 -18.48 -0.61
CA ASP A 35 27.15 -17.43 -0.12
C ASP A 35 26.49 -16.06 -0.02
N LEU A 36 27.23 -15.07 0.49
CA LEU A 36 26.73 -13.70 0.65
C LEU A 36 26.39 -13.01 -0.68
N TRP A 37 27.02 -13.40 -1.78
CA TRP A 37 26.77 -12.82 -3.09
C TRP A 37 25.41 -13.28 -3.65
N GLN A 38 25.08 -14.54 -3.45
CA GLN A 38 23.79 -15.13 -3.83
C GLN A 38 22.65 -14.56 -2.97
N TRP A 39 22.83 -14.46 -1.65
CA TRP A 39 21.85 -13.82 -0.76
C TRP A 39 21.70 -12.34 -1.03
N GLY A 40 22.80 -11.62 -1.34
CA GLY A 40 22.77 -10.21 -1.74
C GLY A 40 21.99 -10.00 -3.04
N SER A 41 22.20 -10.88 -4.02
CA SER A 41 21.45 -10.86 -5.30
C SER A 41 19.96 -11.14 -5.09
N PHE A 42 19.62 -12.12 -4.26
CA PHE A 42 18.23 -12.40 -3.86
C PHE A 42 17.58 -11.15 -3.25
N LEU A 43 18.20 -10.57 -2.24
CA LEU A 43 17.65 -9.43 -1.52
C LEU A 43 17.50 -8.20 -2.43
N LEU A 44 18.50 -7.92 -3.26
CA LEU A 44 18.47 -6.80 -4.20
C LEU A 44 17.30 -6.95 -5.19
N LEU A 45 17.15 -8.12 -5.81
CA LEU A 45 16.07 -8.36 -6.76
C LEU A 45 14.69 -8.43 -6.08
N PHE A 46 14.60 -8.95 -4.86
CA PHE A 46 13.37 -8.94 -4.07
C PHE A 46 12.93 -7.51 -3.75
N CYS A 47 13.83 -6.67 -3.26
CA CYS A 47 13.56 -5.26 -3.01
C CYS A 47 13.20 -4.50 -4.29
N TYR A 48 13.89 -4.79 -5.40
CA TYR A 48 13.59 -4.18 -6.70
C TYR A 48 12.18 -4.54 -7.19
N CYS A 49 11.77 -5.79 -7.08
CA CYS A 49 10.40 -6.22 -7.37
C CYS A 49 9.37 -5.51 -6.48
N GLY A 50 9.56 -5.59 -5.15
CA GLY A 50 8.64 -4.99 -4.20
C GLY A 50 8.44 -3.50 -4.42
N ILE A 51 9.52 -2.74 -4.55
CA ILE A 51 9.47 -1.30 -4.83
C ILE A 51 8.84 -1.01 -6.20
N SER A 52 9.11 -1.82 -7.22
CA SER A 52 8.52 -1.59 -8.55
C SER A 52 7.00 -1.81 -8.56
N ILE A 53 6.51 -2.78 -7.80
CA ILE A 53 5.08 -2.97 -7.61
C ILE A 53 4.50 -1.83 -6.78
N THR A 54 5.07 -1.51 -5.64
CA THR A 54 4.47 -0.55 -4.69
C THR A 54 4.59 0.90 -5.16
N ALA A 55 5.76 1.34 -5.65
CA ALA A 55 5.94 2.68 -6.17
C ALA A 55 5.37 2.82 -7.59
N GLY A 56 5.64 1.86 -8.48
CA GLY A 56 5.25 1.90 -9.89
C GLY A 56 3.79 1.51 -10.12
N TYR A 57 3.49 0.23 -10.01
CA TYR A 57 2.17 -0.30 -10.35
C TYR A 57 1.08 0.28 -9.47
N HIS A 58 1.29 0.29 -8.18
CA HIS A 58 0.33 0.70 -7.18
C HIS A 58 0.18 2.23 -7.10
N ARG A 59 1.18 2.94 -6.56
CA ARG A 59 1.03 4.38 -6.25
C ARG A 59 1.13 5.29 -7.47
N LEU A 60 1.97 4.95 -8.48
CA LEU A 60 2.10 5.79 -9.67
C LEU A 60 0.95 5.55 -10.66
N TRP A 61 0.77 4.30 -11.11
CA TRP A 61 -0.12 4.00 -12.23
C TRP A 61 -1.55 3.73 -11.79
N SER A 62 -1.79 3.00 -10.69
CA SER A 62 -3.16 2.76 -10.22
C SER A 62 -3.77 3.99 -9.57
N HIS A 63 -3.09 4.57 -8.57
CA HIS A 63 -3.63 5.65 -7.75
C HIS A 63 -3.24 7.06 -8.18
N LYS A 64 -2.30 7.22 -9.12
CA LYS A 64 -1.83 8.56 -9.57
C LYS A 64 -1.40 9.46 -8.42
N ALA A 65 -0.80 8.86 -7.39
CA ALA A 65 -0.43 9.54 -6.16
C ALA A 65 0.73 10.54 -6.36
N TYR A 66 1.45 10.42 -7.45
CA TYR A 66 2.54 11.32 -7.87
C TYR A 66 2.79 11.19 -9.37
N LYS A 67 3.69 12.04 -9.94
CA LYS A 67 4.20 11.93 -11.30
C LYS A 67 5.67 11.54 -11.28
N ALA A 68 6.10 10.66 -12.18
CA ALA A 68 7.47 10.17 -12.29
C ALA A 68 8.10 10.52 -13.64
N HIS A 69 9.42 10.78 -13.63
CA HIS A 69 10.23 10.92 -14.84
C HIS A 69 10.23 9.62 -15.65
N PRO A 70 10.27 9.65 -16.99
CA PRO A 70 10.26 8.44 -17.82
C PRO A 70 11.31 7.39 -17.46
N ILE A 71 12.50 7.79 -17.06
CA ILE A 71 13.56 6.87 -16.61
C ILE A 71 13.06 6.02 -15.43
N LEU A 72 12.43 6.66 -14.44
CA LEU A 72 11.92 5.95 -13.26
C LEU A 72 10.74 5.05 -13.64
N GLN A 73 9.90 5.48 -14.58
CA GLN A 73 8.82 4.65 -15.11
C GLN A 73 9.36 3.38 -15.80
N TRP A 74 10.44 3.48 -16.60
CA TRP A 74 11.11 2.32 -17.20
C TRP A 74 11.68 1.38 -16.15
N ILE A 75 12.33 1.90 -15.10
CA ILE A 75 12.83 1.10 -13.98
C ILE A 75 11.69 0.31 -13.35
N PHE A 76 10.54 0.94 -13.06
CA PHE A 76 9.38 0.26 -12.50
C PHE A 76 8.73 -0.73 -13.48
N ALA A 77 8.68 -0.42 -14.78
CA ALA A 77 8.12 -1.33 -15.78
C ALA A 77 8.92 -2.64 -15.89
N ILE A 78 10.27 -2.54 -15.87
CA ILE A 78 11.17 -3.70 -15.90
C ILE A 78 11.07 -4.50 -14.57
N GLY A 79 11.13 -3.82 -13.43
CA GLY A 79 11.02 -4.50 -12.12
C GLY A 79 9.64 -5.13 -11.88
N GLY A 80 8.57 -4.54 -12.44
CA GLY A 80 7.24 -5.14 -12.44
C GLY A 80 7.14 -6.39 -13.32
N ALA A 81 7.83 -6.44 -14.46
CA ALA A 81 7.94 -7.66 -15.26
C ALA A 81 8.75 -8.74 -14.53
N LEU A 82 9.82 -8.36 -13.83
CA LEU A 82 10.59 -9.25 -12.95
C LEU A 82 9.74 -9.78 -11.77
N ALA A 83 8.81 -8.98 -11.24
CA ALA A 83 7.90 -9.42 -10.17
C ALA A 83 6.88 -10.48 -10.63
N LEU A 84 6.65 -10.64 -11.94
CA LEU A 84 5.76 -11.62 -12.56
C LEU A 84 4.33 -11.58 -12.00
N GLN A 85 3.74 -10.36 -11.95
CA GLN A 85 2.38 -10.13 -11.43
C GLN A 85 1.43 -9.57 -12.49
N ASN A 86 1.61 -9.95 -13.75
CA ASN A 86 0.96 -9.40 -14.93
C ASN A 86 1.52 -8.01 -15.33
N SER A 87 1.07 -7.48 -16.47
CA SER A 87 1.51 -6.16 -16.95
C SER A 87 0.94 -5.03 -16.09
N ALA A 88 1.63 -3.88 -16.09
CA ALA A 88 1.18 -2.69 -15.36
C ALA A 88 -0.25 -2.26 -15.73
N LEU A 89 -0.62 -2.39 -17.02
CA LEU A 89 -1.97 -2.08 -17.52
C LEU A 89 -3.02 -2.99 -16.86
N HIS A 90 -2.79 -4.29 -16.90
CA HIS A 90 -3.71 -5.30 -16.37
C HIS A 90 -3.80 -5.20 -14.83
N TRP A 91 -2.66 -5.19 -14.17
CA TRP A 91 -2.58 -5.06 -12.71
C TRP A 91 -3.32 -3.81 -12.20
N SER A 92 -3.12 -2.67 -12.86
CA SER A 92 -3.81 -1.42 -12.48
C SER A 92 -5.31 -1.47 -12.75
N SER A 93 -5.75 -2.19 -13.79
CA SER A 93 -7.18 -2.39 -14.07
C SER A 93 -7.84 -3.16 -12.94
N ASP A 94 -7.28 -4.30 -12.55
CA ASP A 94 -7.80 -5.12 -11.44
C ASP A 94 -7.77 -4.37 -10.12
N HIS A 95 -6.70 -3.64 -9.84
CA HIS A 95 -6.54 -2.89 -8.60
C HIS A 95 -7.54 -1.72 -8.49
N ARG A 96 -7.79 -0.97 -9.57
CA ARG A 96 -8.83 0.06 -9.58
C ARG A 96 -10.24 -0.51 -9.47
N ARG A 97 -10.46 -1.75 -9.96
CA ARG A 97 -11.72 -2.47 -9.78
C ARG A 97 -11.90 -2.88 -8.33
N HIS A 98 -10.85 -3.41 -7.70
CA HIS A 98 -10.83 -3.73 -6.28
C HIS A 98 -11.19 -2.51 -5.42
N HIS A 99 -10.52 -1.36 -5.59
CA HIS A 99 -10.83 -0.15 -4.82
C HIS A 99 -12.26 0.36 -5.00
N ARG A 100 -12.84 0.19 -6.18
CA ARG A 100 -14.22 0.59 -6.46
C ARG A 100 -15.24 -0.33 -5.79
N HIS A 101 -14.93 -1.62 -5.65
CA HIS A 101 -15.86 -2.66 -5.25
C HIS A 101 -15.35 -3.50 -4.08
N VAL A 102 -14.48 -2.92 -3.25
CA VAL A 102 -13.82 -3.64 -2.17
C VAL A 102 -14.83 -4.45 -1.33
N ASP A 103 -14.50 -5.73 -1.05
CA ASP A 103 -15.32 -6.71 -0.35
C ASP A 103 -16.60 -7.18 -1.10
N ASP A 104 -16.90 -6.69 -2.30
CA ASP A 104 -17.98 -7.23 -3.13
C ASP A 104 -17.53 -8.56 -3.75
N ASN A 105 -18.18 -9.65 -3.34
CA ASN A 105 -17.81 -11.00 -3.78
C ASN A 105 -18.02 -11.28 -5.28
N GLN A 106 -18.71 -10.40 -6.01
CA GLN A 106 -18.98 -10.55 -7.44
C GLN A 106 -18.10 -9.62 -8.30
N GLN A 107 -17.81 -8.41 -7.82
CA GLN A 107 -17.16 -7.37 -8.60
C GLN A 107 -15.69 -7.14 -8.22
N ASP A 108 -15.32 -7.41 -6.95
CA ASP A 108 -13.92 -7.35 -6.50
C ASP A 108 -13.17 -8.59 -6.97
N PRO A 109 -12.12 -8.46 -7.81
CA PRO A 109 -11.39 -9.60 -8.35
C PRO A 109 -10.85 -10.55 -7.29
N TYR A 110 -10.45 -10.01 -6.14
CA TYR A 110 -9.81 -10.77 -5.06
C TYR A 110 -10.41 -10.47 -3.67
N SER A 111 -11.74 -10.31 -3.62
CA SER A 111 -12.49 -10.03 -2.39
C SER A 111 -12.09 -10.96 -1.23
N ALA A 112 -11.67 -10.34 -0.11
CA ALA A 112 -11.42 -11.07 1.13
C ALA A 112 -12.71 -11.66 1.75
N GLY A 113 -13.87 -11.15 1.39
CA GLY A 113 -15.18 -11.70 1.76
C GLY A 113 -15.42 -13.14 1.26
N ARG A 114 -14.66 -13.60 0.26
CA ARG A 114 -14.67 -15.00 -0.22
C ARG A 114 -13.69 -15.90 0.54
N GLY A 115 -13.00 -15.37 1.54
CA GLY A 115 -12.08 -16.08 2.41
C GLY A 115 -10.61 -15.92 2.05
N PHE A 116 -9.74 -16.26 3.02
CA PHE A 116 -8.29 -16.08 2.93
C PHE A 116 -7.67 -16.72 1.67
N TRP A 117 -7.93 -17.99 1.41
CA TRP A 117 -7.31 -18.72 0.30
C TRP A 117 -7.76 -18.18 -1.06
N TYR A 118 -9.00 -17.73 -1.18
CA TYR A 118 -9.47 -17.11 -2.40
C TYR A 118 -8.71 -15.81 -2.66
N SER A 119 -8.70 -14.87 -1.73
CA SER A 119 -8.07 -13.57 -1.89
C SER A 119 -6.54 -13.67 -1.97
N HIS A 120 -5.92 -14.68 -1.33
CA HIS A 120 -4.49 -14.88 -1.37
C HIS A 120 -4.01 -15.38 -2.75
N ILE A 121 -4.56 -16.47 -3.27
CA ILE A 121 -4.09 -17.10 -4.50
C ILE A 121 -5.23 -17.67 -5.37
N GLY A 122 -6.33 -18.08 -4.77
CA GLY A 122 -7.38 -18.84 -5.45
C GLY A 122 -8.01 -18.12 -6.62
N TRP A 123 -8.12 -16.80 -6.55
CA TRP A 123 -8.70 -15.96 -7.59
C TRP A 123 -7.92 -16.01 -8.92
N MET A 124 -6.63 -16.34 -8.88
CA MET A 124 -5.74 -16.47 -10.05
C MET A 124 -5.72 -17.88 -10.65
N LEU A 125 -6.28 -18.88 -9.95
CA LEU A 125 -6.21 -20.28 -10.38
C LEU A 125 -7.38 -20.67 -11.30
N ARG A 126 -8.43 -19.85 -11.38
CA ARG A 126 -9.63 -20.09 -12.19
C ARG A 126 -10.12 -18.82 -12.86
N GLU A 127 -10.85 -18.97 -13.95
CA GLU A 127 -11.39 -17.88 -14.77
C GLU A 127 -12.60 -17.18 -14.09
N TYR A 128 -12.41 -16.64 -12.88
CA TYR A 128 -13.46 -15.94 -12.15
C TYR A 128 -13.88 -14.61 -12.77
N GLN A 129 -12.97 -13.96 -13.51
CA GLN A 129 -13.21 -12.62 -14.05
C GLN A 129 -13.96 -12.63 -15.38
N GLY A 130 -13.96 -13.76 -16.12
CA GLY A 130 -14.66 -13.88 -17.40
C GLY A 130 -14.35 -12.73 -18.37
N ASP A 131 -15.40 -12.10 -18.90
CA ASP A 131 -15.28 -11.01 -19.88
C ASP A 131 -14.58 -9.75 -19.33
N THR A 132 -14.56 -9.57 -18.00
CA THR A 132 -13.91 -8.40 -17.37
C THR A 132 -12.38 -8.49 -17.39
N TYR A 133 -11.81 -9.67 -17.65
CA TYR A 133 -10.35 -9.87 -17.67
C TYR A 133 -9.63 -9.00 -18.72
N HIS A 134 -10.25 -8.78 -19.88
CA HIS A 134 -9.71 -7.96 -20.96
C HIS A 134 -10.31 -6.55 -21.04
N ASP A 135 -11.15 -6.16 -20.08
CA ASP A 135 -11.72 -4.82 -20.02
C ASP A 135 -10.77 -3.83 -19.32
N TYR A 136 -10.14 -2.98 -20.11
CA TYR A 136 -9.26 -1.90 -19.67
C TYR A 136 -9.91 -0.51 -19.73
N SER A 137 -11.25 -0.45 -19.75
CA SER A 137 -12.00 0.81 -19.82
C SER A 137 -11.77 1.74 -18.62
N ASN A 138 -11.41 1.18 -17.45
CA ASN A 138 -11.10 1.89 -16.22
C ASN A 138 -9.65 2.44 -16.15
N VAL A 139 -8.79 2.10 -17.11
CA VAL A 139 -7.38 2.51 -17.20
C VAL A 139 -7.02 3.21 -18.53
N ARG A 140 -7.95 3.96 -19.13
CA ARG A 140 -7.75 4.68 -20.40
C ARG A 140 -6.54 5.62 -20.38
N ASP A 141 -6.25 6.22 -19.24
CA ASP A 141 -5.06 7.04 -19.04
C ASP A 141 -3.75 6.26 -19.21
N LEU A 142 -3.73 4.99 -18.81
CA LEU A 142 -2.56 4.13 -18.97
C LEU A 142 -2.42 3.58 -20.39
N GLN A 143 -3.52 3.42 -21.11
CA GLN A 143 -3.50 3.10 -22.56
C GLN A 143 -2.85 4.20 -23.40
N ASN A 144 -2.77 5.43 -22.88
CA ASN A 144 -2.07 6.56 -23.51
C ASN A 144 -0.62 6.71 -23.00
N ASN A 145 -0.15 5.88 -22.06
CA ASN A 145 1.23 5.92 -21.59
C ASN A 145 2.10 4.96 -22.42
N PRO A 146 3.06 5.47 -23.23
CA PRO A 146 3.82 4.62 -24.13
C PRO A 146 4.67 3.56 -23.43
N ILE A 147 5.14 3.83 -22.19
CA ILE A 147 5.93 2.87 -21.39
C ILE A 147 5.05 1.72 -20.90
N VAL A 148 3.87 2.03 -20.39
CA VAL A 148 2.90 1.02 -19.94
C VAL A 148 2.42 0.16 -21.11
N VAL A 149 2.10 0.79 -22.24
CA VAL A 149 1.70 0.08 -23.48
C VAL A 149 2.80 -0.81 -24.02
N PHE A 150 4.04 -0.31 -24.05
CA PHE A 150 5.20 -1.12 -24.46
C PHE A 150 5.38 -2.34 -23.55
N GLN A 151 5.36 -2.13 -22.24
CA GLN A 151 5.50 -3.20 -21.26
C GLN A 151 4.37 -4.23 -21.38
N HIS A 152 3.13 -3.79 -21.58
CA HIS A 152 1.98 -4.68 -21.76
C HIS A 152 2.12 -5.53 -23.03
N LYS A 153 2.50 -4.91 -24.18
CA LYS A 153 2.67 -5.62 -25.45
C LYS A 153 3.83 -6.63 -25.43
N HIS A 154 4.92 -6.30 -24.72
CA HIS A 154 6.12 -7.12 -24.66
C HIS A 154 6.28 -7.86 -23.32
N TYR A 155 5.18 -8.00 -22.56
CA TYR A 155 5.22 -8.50 -21.18
C TYR A 155 5.90 -9.87 -21.08
N LEU A 156 5.53 -10.83 -21.94
CA LEU A 156 6.12 -12.18 -21.91
C LEU A 156 7.64 -12.14 -22.18
N ALA A 157 8.08 -11.40 -23.17
CA ALA A 157 9.52 -11.27 -23.49
C ALA A 157 10.30 -10.63 -22.34
N LEU A 158 9.77 -9.56 -21.74
CA LEU A 158 10.37 -8.88 -20.59
C LEU A 158 10.41 -9.81 -19.38
N THR A 159 9.34 -10.56 -19.14
CA THR A 159 9.26 -11.51 -18.03
C THR A 159 10.30 -12.64 -18.17
N LEU A 160 10.42 -13.24 -19.36
CA LEU A 160 11.44 -14.27 -19.61
C LEU A 160 12.86 -13.70 -19.49
N ALA A 161 13.12 -12.54 -20.10
CA ALA A 161 14.43 -11.89 -20.03
C ALA A 161 14.84 -11.53 -18.60
N THR A 162 13.90 -11.09 -17.76
CA THR A 162 14.20 -10.69 -16.37
C THR A 162 14.24 -11.87 -15.40
N ASN A 163 13.26 -12.78 -15.45
CA ASN A 163 13.18 -13.89 -14.48
C ASN A 163 14.14 -15.05 -14.77
N ILE A 164 14.56 -15.23 -16.03
CA ILE A 164 15.54 -16.24 -16.43
C ILE A 164 16.88 -15.57 -16.76
N GLY A 165 16.88 -14.55 -17.60
CA GLY A 165 18.12 -13.91 -18.09
C GLY A 165 18.95 -13.28 -16.98
N ILE A 166 18.34 -12.51 -16.06
CA ILE A 166 19.09 -11.86 -14.96
C ILE A 166 19.72 -12.90 -14.03
N PRO A 167 19.00 -13.91 -13.47
CA PRO A 167 19.63 -14.93 -12.63
C PRO A 167 20.69 -15.75 -13.36
N LEU A 168 20.50 -16.05 -14.66
CA LEU A 168 21.53 -16.73 -15.45
C LEU A 168 22.80 -15.89 -15.62
N LEU A 169 22.67 -14.61 -15.93
CA LEU A 169 23.83 -13.71 -16.04
C LEU A 169 24.57 -13.58 -14.73
N LEU A 170 23.85 -13.42 -13.62
CA LEU A 170 24.44 -13.39 -12.27
C LEU A 170 25.14 -14.72 -11.96
N GLY A 171 24.54 -15.84 -12.31
CA GLY A 171 25.13 -17.16 -12.11
C GLY A 171 26.36 -17.44 -12.97
N LEU A 172 26.38 -16.95 -14.21
CA LEU A 172 27.57 -17.01 -15.08
C LEU A 172 28.74 -16.20 -14.52
N VAL A 173 28.47 -14.98 -14.03
CA VAL A 173 29.50 -14.12 -13.42
C VAL A 173 30.00 -14.72 -12.09
N HIS A 174 29.10 -15.31 -11.33
CA HIS A 174 29.41 -15.90 -10.02
C HIS A 174 30.11 -17.29 -10.13
N GLY A 175 29.81 -18.03 -11.19
CA GLY A 175 30.29 -19.41 -11.37
C GLY A 175 29.35 -20.51 -10.83
N ASP A 176 28.19 -20.12 -10.26
CA ASP A 176 27.14 -21.06 -9.80
C ASP A 176 25.77 -20.67 -10.42
N LEU A 177 25.50 -21.27 -11.58
CA LEU A 177 24.27 -21.08 -12.31
C LEU A 177 23.04 -21.59 -11.56
N LEU A 178 23.13 -22.78 -11.00
CA LEU A 178 21.99 -23.44 -10.37
C LEU A 178 21.61 -22.76 -9.04
N GLY A 179 22.58 -22.47 -8.20
CA GLY A 179 22.34 -21.76 -6.93
C GLY A 179 21.74 -20.38 -7.15
N MET A 180 22.21 -19.65 -8.16
CA MET A 180 21.67 -18.32 -8.49
C MET A 180 20.24 -18.40 -9.06
N LEU A 181 19.94 -19.36 -9.94
CA LEU A 181 18.59 -19.61 -10.43
C LEU A 181 17.63 -20.00 -9.31
N LEU A 182 18.05 -20.84 -8.39
CA LEU A 182 17.22 -21.27 -7.27
C LEU A 182 16.95 -20.11 -6.30
N LEU A 183 17.98 -19.38 -5.88
CA LEU A 183 17.84 -18.35 -4.85
C LEU A 183 17.31 -17.02 -5.44
N ALA A 184 18.06 -16.40 -6.36
CA ALA A 184 17.74 -15.10 -6.93
C ALA A 184 16.65 -15.16 -8.03
N GLY A 185 16.42 -16.35 -8.61
CA GLY A 185 15.31 -16.62 -9.54
C GLY A 185 14.06 -17.07 -8.79
N VAL A 186 14.00 -18.35 -8.43
CA VAL A 186 12.78 -19.01 -7.95
C VAL A 186 12.36 -18.53 -6.56
N LEU A 187 13.23 -18.60 -5.55
CA LEU A 187 12.85 -18.20 -4.18
C LEU A 187 12.44 -16.73 -4.15
N ARG A 188 13.20 -15.84 -4.80
CA ARG A 188 12.86 -14.43 -4.92
C ARG A 188 11.46 -14.23 -5.53
N MET A 189 11.12 -14.94 -6.62
CA MET A 189 9.82 -14.86 -7.26
C MET A 189 8.69 -15.31 -6.33
N VAL A 190 8.84 -16.48 -5.69
CA VAL A 190 7.83 -17.02 -4.75
C VAL A 190 7.63 -16.08 -3.57
N MET A 191 8.71 -15.56 -2.97
CA MET A 191 8.62 -14.59 -1.87
C MET A 191 7.94 -13.29 -2.31
N THR A 192 8.26 -12.78 -3.50
CA THR A 192 7.61 -11.58 -4.06
C THR A 192 6.10 -11.80 -4.25
N HIS A 193 5.69 -12.97 -4.76
CA HIS A 193 4.29 -13.31 -4.93
C HIS A 193 3.55 -13.33 -3.59
N HIS A 194 4.03 -14.12 -2.63
CA HIS A 194 3.34 -14.27 -1.35
C HIS A 194 3.29 -12.98 -0.53
N THR A 195 4.34 -12.15 -0.54
CA THR A 195 4.31 -10.84 0.13
C THR A 195 3.24 -9.93 -0.48
N THR A 196 3.07 -9.92 -1.80
CA THR A 196 1.98 -9.16 -2.45
C THR A 196 0.61 -9.78 -2.17
N PHE A 197 0.47 -11.10 -2.24
CA PHE A 197 -0.80 -11.79 -2.00
C PHE A 197 -1.29 -11.60 -0.56
N PHE A 198 -0.40 -11.42 0.42
CA PHE A 198 -0.77 -11.07 1.78
C PHE A 198 -1.44 -9.69 1.89
N ILE A 199 -1.19 -8.78 0.96
CA ILE A 199 -1.89 -7.49 0.93
C ILE A 199 -3.37 -7.72 0.63
N ASN A 200 -3.70 -8.58 -0.34
CA ASN A 200 -5.08 -8.88 -0.71
C ASN A 200 -5.82 -9.76 0.31
N SER A 201 -5.10 -10.52 1.13
CA SER A 201 -5.66 -11.48 2.08
C SER A 201 -5.47 -11.05 3.52
N LEU A 202 -4.24 -11.07 4.01
CA LEU A 202 -3.92 -10.86 5.42
C LEU A 202 -4.19 -9.43 5.87
N ALA A 203 -3.92 -8.42 5.01
CA ALA A 203 -4.21 -7.02 5.30
C ALA A 203 -5.72 -6.68 5.34
N HIS A 204 -6.59 -7.61 4.97
CA HIS A 204 -8.03 -7.51 5.16
C HIS A 204 -8.57 -8.30 6.37
N ILE A 205 -7.71 -9.09 7.03
CA ILE A 205 -8.12 -9.96 8.14
C ILE A 205 -7.42 -9.60 9.44
N TRP A 206 -6.12 -9.26 9.39
CA TRP A 206 -5.28 -9.07 10.56
C TRP A 206 -4.76 -7.63 10.68
N GLY A 207 -5.07 -6.97 11.79
CA GLY A 207 -4.66 -5.61 12.10
C GLY A 207 -5.79 -4.77 12.68
N SER A 208 -5.60 -3.45 12.70
CA SER A 208 -6.55 -2.47 13.22
C SER A 208 -7.20 -1.64 12.10
N GLN A 209 -8.34 -1.02 12.43
CA GLN A 209 -9.05 -0.11 11.54
C GLN A 209 -9.11 1.29 12.18
N PRO A 210 -8.01 2.07 12.13
CA PRO A 210 -7.95 3.36 12.80
C PRO A 210 -8.64 4.51 12.06
N PHE A 211 -8.96 4.36 10.75
CA PHE A 211 -9.48 5.44 9.91
C PHE A 211 -10.86 5.16 9.32
N THR A 212 -11.20 3.91 9.06
CA THR A 212 -12.50 3.51 8.50
C THR A 212 -12.81 2.05 8.78
N ASP A 213 -14.09 1.73 8.93
CA ASP A 213 -14.63 0.37 8.97
C ASP A 213 -15.60 0.08 7.82
N ARG A 214 -15.59 0.93 6.77
CA ARG A 214 -16.45 0.78 5.59
C ARG A 214 -16.08 -0.43 4.74
N ASN A 215 -14.88 -0.96 4.92
CA ASN A 215 -14.35 -2.14 4.27
C ASN A 215 -13.49 -2.95 5.25
N SER A 216 -13.06 -4.13 4.85
CA SER A 216 -12.30 -5.04 5.69
C SER A 216 -10.81 -4.66 5.85
N ALA A 217 -10.26 -3.73 5.06
CA ALA A 217 -8.84 -3.35 5.08
C ALA A 217 -8.37 -2.90 6.47
N ARG A 218 -7.14 -3.31 6.84
CA ARG A 218 -6.56 -3.12 8.18
C ARG A 218 -5.13 -2.61 8.11
N ASP A 219 -4.73 -1.84 9.11
CA ASP A 219 -3.36 -1.41 9.31
C ASP A 219 -2.62 -2.43 10.18
N ASN A 220 -1.46 -2.90 9.69
CA ASN A 220 -0.58 -3.81 10.40
C ASN A 220 0.89 -3.46 10.11
N GLY A 221 1.63 -2.99 11.13
CA GLY A 221 3.03 -2.58 10.99
C GLY A 221 3.99 -3.73 10.69
N ILE A 222 3.70 -4.95 11.16
CA ILE A 222 4.50 -6.14 10.85
C ILE A 222 4.36 -6.47 9.37
N LEU A 223 3.12 -6.50 8.87
CA LEU A 223 2.86 -6.75 7.46
C LEU A 223 3.45 -5.63 6.58
N ALA A 224 3.41 -4.37 7.04
CA ALA A 224 4.02 -3.25 6.32
C ALA A 224 5.54 -3.43 6.11
N PHE A 225 6.24 -4.07 7.05
CA PHE A 225 7.66 -4.37 6.90
C PHE A 225 7.92 -5.32 5.71
N PHE A 226 7.15 -6.39 5.57
CA PHE A 226 7.32 -7.37 4.49
C PHE A 226 6.76 -6.89 3.15
N THR A 227 5.83 -5.94 3.15
CA THR A 227 5.10 -5.46 1.98
C THR A 227 5.49 -4.05 1.54
N PHE A 228 6.67 -3.57 1.94
CA PHE A 228 7.22 -2.27 1.55
C PHE A 228 6.31 -1.06 1.87
N GLY A 229 5.54 -1.17 2.97
CA GLY A 229 4.62 -0.14 3.46
C GLY A 229 3.15 -0.40 3.17
N GLU A 230 2.80 -1.37 2.32
CA GLU A 230 1.41 -1.64 1.93
C GLU A 230 0.56 -2.25 3.05
N GLY A 231 1.17 -2.71 4.14
CA GLY A 231 0.46 -3.18 5.35
C GLY A 231 -0.26 -2.07 6.12
N TYR A 232 -0.06 -0.77 5.83
CA TYR A 232 -0.91 0.32 6.30
C TYR A 232 -2.13 0.46 5.39
N HIS A 233 -2.94 -0.58 5.33
CA HIS A 233 -3.93 -0.79 4.28
C HIS A 233 -5.27 -0.10 4.56
N ASN A 234 -5.64 0.07 5.84
CA ASN A 234 -6.84 0.82 6.24
C ASN A 234 -6.69 2.32 5.92
N PHE A 235 -5.51 2.90 6.19
CA PHE A 235 -5.21 4.25 5.75
C PHE A 235 -5.29 4.38 4.23
N HIS A 236 -4.66 3.45 3.52
CA HIS A 236 -4.61 3.45 2.07
C HIS A 236 -6.01 3.38 1.43
N HIS A 237 -6.88 2.48 1.89
CA HIS A 237 -8.24 2.36 1.35
C HIS A 237 -9.15 3.57 1.60
N LEU A 238 -8.85 4.40 2.61
CA LEU A 238 -9.58 5.66 2.81
C LEU A 238 -8.96 6.83 2.04
N PHE A 239 -7.63 6.84 1.89
CA PHE A 239 -6.86 7.94 1.28
C PHE A 239 -6.00 7.42 0.12
N GLU A 240 -6.59 6.71 -0.81
CA GLU A 240 -5.94 5.98 -1.90
C GLU A 240 -4.97 6.81 -2.77
N ASN A 241 -5.23 8.13 -2.89
CA ASN A 241 -4.39 9.03 -3.67
C ASN A 241 -3.21 9.63 -2.87
N ASP A 242 -3.04 9.30 -1.59
CA ASP A 242 -1.85 9.71 -0.83
C ASP A 242 -0.63 8.89 -1.27
N TYR A 243 0.52 9.55 -1.52
CA TYR A 243 1.73 8.85 -1.91
C TYR A 243 2.36 8.03 -0.77
N ARG A 244 1.86 8.21 0.45
CA ARG A 244 2.29 7.50 1.67
C ARG A 244 1.22 6.51 2.09
N ASN A 245 1.61 5.35 2.58
CA ASN A 245 0.73 4.49 3.35
C ASN A 245 1.07 4.60 4.84
N GLY A 246 2.34 4.59 5.20
CA GLY A 246 2.81 4.99 6.53
C GLY A 246 2.92 6.51 6.64
N ILE A 247 1.99 7.18 7.32
CA ILE A 247 1.91 8.65 7.40
C ILE A 247 2.99 9.29 8.28
N HIS A 248 3.44 8.60 9.32
CA HIS A 248 4.47 9.10 10.21
C HIS A 248 5.87 8.81 9.64
N TRP A 249 6.86 9.67 9.91
CA TRP A 249 8.22 9.54 9.37
C TRP A 249 8.89 8.22 9.79
N TRP A 250 8.61 7.72 10.98
CA TRP A 250 9.16 6.48 11.55
C TRP A 250 8.43 5.20 11.11
N GLN A 251 7.24 5.30 10.53
CA GLN A 251 6.53 4.13 10.00
C GLN A 251 7.27 3.58 8.79
N PHE A 252 7.56 2.28 8.82
CA PHE A 252 8.30 1.61 7.76
C PHE A 252 7.48 1.62 6.46
N ASP A 253 7.87 2.48 5.56
CA ASP A 253 7.31 2.62 4.21
C ASP A 253 8.44 3.06 3.27
N PRO A 254 9.33 2.13 2.85
CA PRO A 254 10.45 2.45 1.98
C PRO A 254 10.01 3.01 0.63
N THR A 255 8.79 2.68 0.20
CA THR A 255 8.17 3.24 -1.00
C THR A 255 7.98 4.75 -0.90
N LYS A 256 7.43 5.26 0.22
CA LYS A 256 7.31 6.72 0.42
C LYS A 256 8.68 7.39 0.49
N TRP A 257 9.67 6.73 1.14
CA TRP A 257 11.00 7.28 1.25
C TRP A 257 11.65 7.40 -0.13
N LEU A 258 11.54 6.37 -1.00
CA LEU A 258 12.02 6.44 -2.37
C LEU A 258 11.33 7.56 -3.16
N ILE A 259 9.98 7.63 -3.13
CA ILE A 259 9.22 8.65 -3.86
C ILE A 259 9.64 10.05 -3.39
N ARG A 260 9.79 10.26 -2.09
CA ARG A 260 10.18 11.55 -1.52
C ARG A 260 11.63 11.93 -1.85
N SER A 261 12.58 11.01 -1.70
CA SER A 261 13.99 11.28 -2.04
C SER A 261 14.18 11.52 -3.55
N ALA A 262 13.48 10.75 -4.39
CA ALA A 262 13.47 10.98 -5.83
C ALA A 262 12.92 12.37 -6.22
N SER A 263 12.05 12.97 -5.41
CA SER A 263 11.57 14.34 -5.65
C SER A 263 12.64 15.41 -5.45
N TRP A 264 13.63 15.17 -4.58
CA TRP A 264 14.75 16.08 -4.41
C TRP A 264 15.67 16.12 -5.64
N CYS A 265 15.69 15.01 -6.39
CA CYS A 265 16.45 14.89 -7.65
C CYS A 265 15.61 15.22 -8.89
N GLY A 266 14.36 15.70 -8.73
CA GLY A 266 13.47 16.02 -9.85
C GLY A 266 12.90 14.79 -10.59
N LEU A 267 13.15 13.57 -10.10
CA LEU A 267 12.65 12.32 -10.70
C LEU A 267 11.18 12.04 -10.39
N THR A 268 10.66 12.62 -9.30
CA THR A 268 9.22 12.60 -8.99
C THR A 268 8.72 14.02 -8.69
N ARG A 269 7.43 14.27 -8.95
CA ARG A 269 6.77 15.56 -8.71
C ARG A 269 5.28 15.37 -8.43
N ASP A 270 4.62 16.45 -8.00
CA ASP A 270 3.18 16.47 -7.72
C ASP A 270 2.78 15.38 -6.71
N LEU A 271 3.58 15.22 -5.64
CA LEU A 271 3.32 14.26 -4.59
C LEU A 271 2.02 14.64 -3.86
N ARG A 272 0.98 13.84 -4.05
CA ARG A 272 -0.31 14.04 -3.40
C ARG A 272 -0.24 13.53 -1.97
N ALA A 273 -0.69 14.35 -1.04
CA ALA A 273 -0.80 13.97 0.37
C ALA A 273 -2.14 14.45 0.91
N CYS A 274 -2.83 13.60 1.63
CA CYS A 274 -4.04 13.98 2.32
C CYS A 274 -3.74 15.03 3.40
N PRO A 275 -4.55 16.10 3.54
CA PRO A 275 -4.38 17.06 4.62
C PRO A 275 -4.44 16.37 5.99
N GLU A 276 -3.54 16.76 6.89
CA GLU A 276 -3.47 16.19 8.26
C GLU A 276 -4.79 16.34 9.02
N GLU A 277 -5.52 17.44 8.78
CA GLU A 277 -6.87 17.68 9.33
C GLU A 277 -7.83 16.53 9.01
N ARG A 278 -7.90 16.13 7.73
CA ARG A 278 -8.79 15.03 7.30
C ARG A 278 -8.38 13.68 7.87
N ILE A 279 -7.07 13.45 8.00
CA ILE A 279 -6.54 12.21 8.60
C ILE A 279 -6.92 12.15 10.07
N GLU A 280 -6.73 13.25 10.81
CA GLU A 280 -7.04 13.30 12.24
C GLU A 280 -8.55 13.21 12.47
N GLN A 281 -9.36 13.86 11.63
CA GLN A 281 -10.82 13.76 11.68
C GLN A 281 -11.30 12.32 11.52
N ALA A 282 -10.82 11.62 10.48
CA ALA A 282 -11.18 10.21 10.24
C ALA A 282 -10.80 9.32 11.45
N ARG A 283 -9.63 9.58 12.05
CA ARG A 283 -9.19 8.86 13.25
C ARG A 283 -10.10 9.09 14.44
N LEU A 284 -10.51 10.34 14.69
CA LEU A 284 -11.41 10.70 15.79
C LEU A 284 -12.81 10.10 15.60
N GLU A 285 -13.34 10.12 14.37
CA GLU A 285 -14.61 9.47 14.05
C GLU A 285 -14.60 7.97 14.35
N MET A 286 -13.52 7.28 13.98
CA MET A 286 -13.37 5.85 14.29
C MET A 286 -13.21 5.58 15.77
N GLN A 287 -12.47 6.42 16.50
CA GLN A 287 -12.34 6.31 17.97
C GLN A 287 -13.69 6.49 18.66
N LEU A 288 -14.49 7.47 18.27
CA LEU A 288 -15.85 7.69 18.77
C LEU A 288 -16.72 6.44 18.54
N LYS A 289 -16.74 5.94 17.30
CA LYS A 289 -17.52 4.77 16.91
C LYS A 289 -17.14 3.52 17.72
N GLN A 290 -15.83 3.29 17.88
CA GLN A 290 -15.32 2.15 18.65
C GLN A 290 -15.66 2.27 20.16
N ALA A 291 -15.58 3.48 20.74
CA ALA A 291 -15.97 3.73 22.10
C ALA A 291 -17.48 3.53 22.31
N GLN A 292 -18.32 4.06 21.43
CA GLN A 292 -19.77 3.85 21.46
C GLN A 292 -20.16 2.37 21.32
N ALA A 293 -19.42 1.59 20.52
CA ALA A 293 -19.66 0.15 20.39
C ALA A 293 -19.34 -0.63 21.67
N LYS A 294 -18.29 -0.22 22.43
CA LYS A 294 -17.95 -0.81 23.73
C LYS A 294 -19.01 -0.52 24.79
N LEU A 295 -19.58 0.69 24.79
CA LEU A 295 -20.60 1.11 25.75
C LEU A 295 -21.95 0.41 25.59
N ARG A 296 -22.21 -0.29 24.48
CA ARG A 296 -23.47 -1.01 24.25
C ARG A 296 -23.82 -2.05 25.32
N LYS A 297 -22.88 -2.44 26.17
CA LYS A 297 -23.01 -3.47 27.21
C LYS A 297 -23.04 -2.92 28.65
N GLN A 298 -23.06 -1.59 28.85
CA GLN A 298 -23.00 -0.96 30.19
C GLN A 298 -24.36 -0.37 30.61
N ASP A 299 -24.64 -0.37 31.89
CA ASP A 299 -25.92 0.10 32.45
C ASP A 299 -26.14 1.61 32.29
N ASP A 300 -25.06 2.43 32.37
CA ASP A 300 -25.12 3.90 32.21
C ASP A 300 -24.86 4.36 30.76
N ARG A 301 -25.23 3.56 29.79
CA ARG A 301 -24.92 3.74 28.36
C ARG A 301 -25.30 5.12 27.83
N GLU A 302 -26.49 5.61 28.13
CA GLU A 302 -27.00 6.88 27.57
C GLU A 302 -26.18 8.08 28.06
N LEU A 303 -25.84 8.11 29.35
CA LEU A 303 -25.01 9.15 29.93
C LEU A 303 -23.61 9.17 29.29
N TRP A 304 -22.97 8.00 29.15
CA TRP A 304 -21.66 7.88 28.55
C TRP A 304 -21.67 8.24 27.05
N GLN A 305 -22.72 7.89 26.32
CA GLN A 305 -22.86 8.26 24.91
C GLN A 305 -23.01 9.78 24.74
N ALA A 306 -23.80 10.44 25.61
CA ALA A 306 -23.94 11.88 25.57
C ALA A 306 -22.61 12.59 25.89
N LEU A 307 -21.89 12.14 26.90
CA LEU A 307 -20.58 12.67 27.29
C LEU A 307 -19.55 12.50 26.17
N LEU A 308 -19.48 11.31 25.55
CA LEU A 308 -18.61 11.04 24.42
C LEU A 308 -18.90 11.95 23.24
N GLN A 309 -20.17 12.13 22.91
CA GLN A 309 -20.56 12.99 21.80
C GLN A 309 -20.19 14.45 22.07
N GLU A 310 -20.48 14.96 23.27
CA GLU A 310 -20.12 16.32 23.66
C GLU A 310 -18.61 16.59 23.58
N GLU A 311 -17.80 15.68 24.13
CA GLU A 311 -16.34 15.83 24.09
C GLU A 311 -15.77 15.66 22.66
N TYR A 312 -16.36 14.80 21.84
CA TYR A 312 -16.03 14.69 20.42
C TYR A 312 -16.31 15.99 19.67
N ASP A 313 -17.49 16.58 19.88
CA ASP A 313 -17.88 17.83 19.22
C ASP A 313 -16.99 19.01 19.62
N LYS A 314 -16.62 19.11 20.91
CA LYS A 314 -15.63 20.08 21.39
C LYS A 314 -14.27 19.88 20.73
N LEU A 315 -13.79 18.64 20.69
CA LEU A 315 -12.50 18.32 20.09
C LEU A 315 -12.48 18.60 18.57
N ASN A 316 -13.55 18.26 17.87
CA ASN A 316 -13.68 18.51 16.42
C ASN A 316 -13.71 20.01 16.12
N LEU A 317 -14.38 20.82 16.94
CA LEU A 317 -14.38 22.28 16.81
C LEU A 317 -12.96 22.85 17.01
N GLN A 318 -12.22 22.38 18.03
CA GLN A 318 -10.84 22.80 18.27
C GLN A 318 -9.91 22.40 17.13
N LEU A 319 -10.09 21.20 16.57
CA LEU A 319 -9.37 20.71 15.39
C LEU A 319 -9.58 21.67 14.20
N GLN A 320 -10.82 22.01 13.88
CA GLN A 320 -11.14 22.90 12.75
C GLN A 320 -10.51 24.29 12.95
N HIS A 321 -10.63 24.88 14.13
CA HIS A 321 -10.04 26.19 14.45
C HIS A 321 -8.51 26.16 14.32
N TYR A 322 -7.87 25.12 14.86
CA TYR A 322 -6.41 24.95 14.77
C TYR A 322 -5.93 24.86 13.32
N TYR A 323 -6.54 24.02 12.49
CA TYR A 323 -6.11 23.88 11.09
C TYR A 323 -6.46 25.10 10.25
N ALA A 324 -7.56 25.79 10.50
CA ALA A 324 -7.89 27.07 9.86
C ALA A 324 -6.84 28.15 10.17
N SER A 325 -6.43 28.28 11.44
CA SER A 325 -5.38 29.21 11.86
C SER A 325 -4.02 28.82 11.26
N ARG A 326 -3.65 27.55 11.26
CA ARG A 326 -2.42 27.03 10.61
C ARG A 326 -2.38 27.36 9.12
N LYS A 327 -3.50 27.19 8.42
CA LYS A 327 -3.63 27.52 7.00
C LYS A 327 -3.42 29.02 6.75
N ARG A 328 -4.08 29.90 7.52
CA ARG A 328 -3.88 31.34 7.45
C ARG A 328 -2.42 31.75 7.66
N LEU A 329 -1.77 31.19 8.68
CA LEU A 329 -0.37 31.46 8.98
C LEU A 329 0.56 31.06 7.82
N LEU A 330 0.33 29.90 7.18
CA LEU A 330 1.12 29.41 6.05
C LEU A 330 0.90 30.28 4.79
N GLU A 331 -0.34 30.70 4.52
CA GLU A 331 -0.67 31.56 3.38
C GLU A 331 -0.02 32.94 3.52
N GLN A 332 -0.01 33.49 4.74
CA GLN A 332 0.63 34.79 5.02
C GLN A 332 2.14 34.74 4.94
N ARG A 333 2.78 33.64 5.42
CA ARG A 333 4.23 33.41 5.21
C ARG A 333 4.61 33.40 3.73
N LYS A 334 3.74 32.87 2.86
CA LYS A 334 3.98 32.85 1.42
C LYS A 334 3.88 34.23 0.78
N ARG A 335 3.01 35.11 1.31
CA ARG A 335 2.78 36.45 0.73
C ARG A 335 3.83 37.50 1.08
N LYS A 336 4.82 37.21 1.95
CA LYS A 336 5.94 38.11 2.36
C LYS A 336 5.54 39.54 2.82
N ALA A 337 4.25 39.80 3.12
CA ALA A 337 3.68 41.13 3.11
C ALA A 337 3.11 41.62 4.46
N LEU A 338 3.44 40.98 5.58
CA LEU A 338 2.89 41.39 6.87
C LEU A 338 3.85 42.24 7.68
N ALA A 339 3.35 43.30 8.31
CA ALA A 339 4.02 43.99 9.37
C ALA A 339 4.37 42.98 10.50
N ARG A 340 5.53 43.16 11.12
CA ARG A 340 6.03 42.29 12.20
C ARG A 340 5.02 42.05 13.32
N TYR A 341 4.18 43.05 13.61
CA TYR A 341 3.12 42.97 14.59
C TYR A 341 2.05 41.93 14.22
N ASP A 342 1.55 41.96 12.98
CA ASP A 342 0.52 41.01 12.50
C ASP A 342 1.03 39.58 12.46
N GLN A 343 2.30 39.38 12.14
CA GLN A 343 2.96 38.08 12.22
C GLN A 343 3.01 37.53 13.66
N LEU A 344 3.35 38.39 14.63
CA LEU A 344 3.37 38.01 16.04
C LEU A 344 1.97 37.68 16.58
N LYS A 345 0.97 38.48 16.22
CA LYS A 345 -0.42 38.25 16.61
C LYS A 345 -0.93 36.89 16.11
N LEU A 346 -0.68 36.57 14.85
CA LEU A 346 -1.06 35.29 14.24
C LEU A 346 -0.29 34.11 14.82
N GLN A 347 0.99 34.27 15.15
CA GLN A 347 1.74 33.25 15.82
C GLN A 347 1.21 32.96 17.23
N LEU A 348 0.77 34.01 17.94
CA LEU A 348 0.17 33.85 19.26
C LEU A 348 -1.19 33.15 19.17
N GLU A 349 -2.06 33.57 18.23
CA GLU A 349 -3.33 32.90 17.96
C GLU A 349 -3.16 31.43 17.62
N TYR A 350 -2.24 31.13 16.70
CA TYR A 350 -1.92 29.75 16.32
C TYR A 350 -1.45 28.93 17.56
N ARG A 351 -0.58 29.50 18.41
CA ARG A 351 -0.06 28.82 19.59
C ARG A 351 -1.19 28.50 20.58
N ASN A 352 -2.05 29.49 20.87
CA ASN A 352 -3.19 29.32 21.78
C ASN A 352 -4.15 28.24 21.27
N LEU A 353 -4.47 28.22 19.98
CA LEU A 353 -5.35 27.21 19.38
C LEU A 353 -4.69 25.83 19.34
N HIS A 354 -3.37 25.77 19.12
CA HIS A 354 -2.62 24.53 19.23
C HIS A 354 -2.68 23.94 20.64
N ASP A 355 -2.46 24.77 21.67
CA ASP A 355 -2.46 24.34 23.06
C ASP A 355 -3.88 23.90 23.49
N ALA A 356 -4.93 24.62 23.07
CA ALA A 356 -6.32 24.23 23.28
C ALA A 356 -6.65 22.89 22.62
N PHE A 357 -6.21 22.69 21.38
CA PHE A 357 -6.39 21.42 20.67
C PHE A 357 -5.67 20.25 21.37
N ILE A 358 -4.42 20.45 21.81
CA ILE A 358 -3.68 19.43 22.55
C ILE A 358 -4.36 19.09 23.90
N ALA A 359 -4.87 20.09 24.61
CA ALA A 359 -5.62 19.88 25.86
C ALA A 359 -6.90 19.08 25.63
N ALA A 360 -7.69 19.44 24.61
CA ALA A 360 -8.90 18.70 24.23
C ALA A 360 -8.58 17.25 23.83
N LYS A 361 -7.51 17.04 23.07
CA LYS A 361 -7.05 15.69 22.69
C LYS A 361 -6.62 14.85 23.90
N ARG A 362 -5.98 15.45 24.91
CA ARG A 362 -5.65 14.75 26.16
C ARG A 362 -6.91 14.35 26.95
N ASN A 363 -7.91 15.24 27.04
CA ASN A 363 -9.17 14.94 27.71
C ASN A 363 -9.90 13.80 26.99
N TRP A 364 -9.96 13.86 25.66
CA TRP A 364 -10.49 12.78 24.84
C TRP A 364 -9.81 11.43 25.11
N SER A 365 -8.46 11.42 25.12
CA SER A 365 -7.71 10.20 25.41
C SER A 365 -7.97 9.64 26.81
N ARG A 366 -8.14 10.51 27.82
CA ARG A 366 -8.51 10.09 29.19
C ARG A 366 -9.91 9.50 29.24
N LEU A 367 -10.87 10.13 28.56
CA LEU A 367 -12.24 9.63 28.49
C LEU A 367 -12.28 8.24 27.83
N LEU A 368 -11.58 8.06 26.72
CA LEU A 368 -11.46 6.75 26.05
C LEU A 368 -10.82 5.68 26.95
N ALA A 369 -9.80 6.05 27.72
CA ALA A 369 -9.16 5.12 28.67
C ALA A 369 -10.08 4.71 29.83
N GLY A 370 -11.04 5.57 30.24
CA GLY A 370 -12.06 5.24 31.25
C GLY A 370 -13.16 4.30 30.74
N ILE A 371 -13.26 4.10 29.42
CA ILE A 371 -14.24 3.21 28.77
C ILE A 371 -13.60 1.86 28.36
N ALA A 372 -12.27 1.79 28.35
CA ALA A 372 -11.52 0.59 27.96
C ALA A 372 -11.63 -0.51 28.99
#